data_e491a601ffd288788abb94bb9458eb17
#
_entry.id   e491a601ffd288788abb94bb9458eb17
#
_cell.length_a   1.000
_cell.length_b   1.000
_cell.length_c   1.000
_cell.angle_alpha   90.00
_cell.angle_beta   90.00
_cell.angle_gamma   90.00
#
_symmetry.space_group_name_H-M   'P 1'
#
loop_
_entity.id
_entity.type
_entity.pdbx_description
1 polymer ?
#
loop_
_entity_poly.entity_id
_entity_poly.type
_entity_poly.pdbx_seq_one_letter_code
_entity_poly.pdbx_strand_id
1 'polypeptide(L)'
;MMRGVNPQKEVSTKLMKGLLDLIILQFLHAEPMHGYQIITNIRKSFGVYFGPSTIYPLLGMLEKKGFVKSEWNMSTERPRKVYKLTTEGQNLLNFTEDSLNFICRKIGNPGLLKDDLNGERVPHTALPHLLRKLEETKPLF
;
A
#
# COMPACT_ATOMS: atom_id res chain seq x y z
N MET A 1 -14.71 30.50 -13.45
CA MET A 1 -13.42 30.55 -12.80
C MET A 1 -13.13 29.24 -12.10
N MET A 2 -12.06 28.62 -12.47
CA MET A 2 -11.65 27.35 -11.88
C MET A 2 -11.06 27.60 -10.50
N ARG A 3 -11.80 27.24 -9.47
CA ARG A 3 -11.35 27.49 -8.12
C ARG A 3 -10.79 26.21 -7.51
N GLY A 4 -9.60 26.31 -6.96
CA GLY A 4 -9.07 25.30 -6.07
C GLY A 4 -8.63 23.99 -6.71
N VAL A 5 -8.53 23.93 -8.03
CA VAL A 5 -7.97 22.75 -8.67
C VAL A 5 -6.46 22.91 -8.68
N ASN A 6 -5.80 22.21 -7.76
CA ASN A 6 -4.36 22.09 -7.74
C ASN A 6 -3.99 20.78 -8.45
N PRO A 7 -3.44 20.84 -9.68
CA PRO A 7 -3.13 19.62 -10.44
C PRO A 7 -2.20 18.67 -9.69
N GLN A 8 -1.23 19.20 -8.95
CA GLN A 8 -0.29 18.39 -8.20
C GLN A 8 -0.99 17.62 -7.09
N LYS A 9 -1.88 18.28 -6.36
CA LYS A 9 -2.65 17.65 -5.30
C LYS A 9 -3.62 16.60 -5.86
N GLU A 10 -4.21 16.91 -6.99
CA GLU A 10 -5.14 16.01 -7.66
C GLU A 10 -4.44 14.73 -8.11
N VAL A 11 -3.27 14.86 -8.71
CA VAL A 11 -2.45 13.71 -9.13
C VAL A 11 -2.02 12.89 -7.91
N SER A 12 -1.54 13.55 -6.86
CA SER A 12 -1.14 12.87 -5.63
C SER A 12 -2.30 12.07 -5.02
N THR A 13 -3.48 12.68 -4.95
CA THR A 13 -4.65 12.00 -4.41
C THR A 13 -5.04 10.78 -5.25
N LYS A 14 -5.00 10.92 -6.56
CA LYS A 14 -5.32 9.83 -7.48
C LYS A 14 -4.36 8.65 -7.32
N LEU A 15 -3.06 8.93 -7.26
CA LEU A 15 -2.04 7.91 -7.08
C LEU A 15 -2.19 7.25 -5.70
N MET A 16 -2.41 8.03 -4.67
CA MET A 16 -2.55 7.51 -3.32
C MET A 16 -3.78 6.62 -3.15
N LYS A 17 -4.88 6.93 -3.83
CA LYS A 17 -6.06 6.06 -3.78
C LYS A 17 -5.74 4.64 -4.25
N GLY A 18 -4.92 4.51 -5.28
CA GLY A 18 -4.49 3.20 -5.77
C GLY A 18 -3.45 2.53 -4.89
N LEU A 19 -2.81 3.29 -3.99
CA LEU A 19 -1.74 2.79 -3.14
C LEU A 19 -2.14 2.70 -1.66
N LEU A 20 -3.40 2.97 -1.33
CA LEU A 20 -3.82 3.00 0.08
C LEU A 20 -3.58 1.68 0.80
N ASP A 21 -3.84 0.55 0.14
CA ASP A 21 -3.59 -0.77 0.72
C ASP A 21 -2.12 -0.90 1.14
N LEU A 22 -1.22 -0.57 0.21
CA LEU A 22 0.22 -0.61 0.46
C LEU A 22 0.60 0.30 1.63
N ILE A 23 0.09 1.52 1.63
CA ILE A 23 0.42 2.52 2.65
C ILE A 23 -0.04 2.04 4.04
N ILE A 24 -1.25 1.49 4.13
CA ILE A 24 -1.77 0.95 5.38
C ILE A 24 -0.91 -0.22 5.85
N LEU A 25 -0.58 -1.14 4.96
CA LEU A 25 0.26 -2.28 5.31
C LEU A 25 1.65 -1.84 5.78
N GLN A 26 2.22 -0.81 5.16
CA GLN A 26 3.51 -0.26 5.59
C GLN A 26 3.45 0.33 6.99
N PHE A 27 2.40 1.09 7.30
CA PHE A 27 2.24 1.62 8.65
C PHE A 27 2.11 0.49 9.67
N LEU A 28 1.33 -0.53 9.36
CA LEU A 28 1.12 -1.66 10.27
C LEU A 28 2.34 -2.56 10.37
N HIS A 29 3.21 -2.57 9.35
CA HIS A 29 4.50 -3.23 9.43
C HIS A 29 5.40 -2.59 10.50
N ALA A 30 5.34 -1.27 10.60
CA ALA A 30 6.13 -0.54 11.59
C ALA A 30 5.64 -0.82 13.01
N GLU A 31 4.33 -0.72 13.24
CA GLU A 31 3.72 -0.98 14.53
C GLU A 31 2.21 -1.15 14.39
N PRO A 32 1.56 -1.86 15.34
CA PRO A 32 0.09 -1.90 15.38
C PRO A 32 -0.49 -0.51 15.59
N MET A 33 -1.64 -0.25 14.96
CA MET A 33 -2.29 1.05 15.04
C MET A 33 -3.81 0.90 15.04
N HIS A 34 -4.49 1.86 15.66
CA HIS A 34 -5.93 2.00 15.47
C HIS A 34 -6.21 2.86 14.23
N GLY A 35 -7.43 2.77 13.70
CA GLY A 35 -7.77 3.41 12.43
C GLY A 35 -7.53 4.92 12.40
N TYR A 36 -7.81 5.61 13.51
CA TYR A 36 -7.58 7.06 13.57
C TYR A 36 -6.11 7.42 13.45
N GLN A 37 -5.21 6.63 14.03
CA GLN A 37 -3.77 6.84 13.86
C GLN A 37 -3.34 6.69 12.41
N ILE A 38 -3.91 5.71 11.70
CA ILE A 38 -3.63 5.51 10.29
C ILE A 38 -4.05 6.74 9.49
N ILE A 39 -5.27 7.24 9.73
CA ILE A 39 -5.78 8.44 9.06
C ILE A 39 -4.86 9.63 9.30
N THR A 40 -4.47 9.85 10.55
CA THR A 40 -3.60 10.95 10.95
C THR A 40 -2.21 10.83 10.33
N ASN A 41 -1.65 9.62 10.32
CA ASN A 41 -0.32 9.37 9.77
C ASN A 41 -0.28 9.57 8.26
N ILE A 42 -1.33 9.16 7.55
CA ILE A 42 -1.43 9.40 6.11
C ILE A 42 -1.43 10.89 5.83
N ARG A 43 -2.23 11.65 6.57
CA ARG A 43 -2.30 13.10 6.40
C ARG A 43 -0.96 13.76 6.69
N LYS A 44 -0.30 13.38 7.77
CA LYS A 44 1.00 13.95 8.15
C LYS A 44 2.09 13.60 7.16
N SER A 45 2.13 12.36 6.70
CA SER A 45 3.22 11.88 5.84
C SER A 45 3.06 12.32 4.39
N PHE A 46 1.83 12.39 3.90
CA PHE A 46 1.57 12.60 2.46
C PHE A 46 0.81 13.88 2.14
N GLY A 47 0.28 14.56 3.16
CA GLY A 47 -0.48 15.78 2.95
C GLY A 47 -1.87 15.57 2.34
N VAL A 48 -2.36 14.33 2.31
CA VAL A 48 -3.67 13.99 1.74
C VAL A 48 -4.54 13.40 2.85
N TYR A 49 -5.78 13.88 2.92
CA TYR A 49 -6.74 13.39 3.90
C TYR A 49 -7.65 12.33 3.29
N PHE A 50 -7.65 11.15 3.90
CA PHE A 50 -8.65 10.11 3.66
C PHE A 50 -9.36 9.86 4.98
N GLY A 51 -10.66 10.06 4.99
CA GLY A 51 -11.45 9.99 6.22
C GLY A 51 -11.89 8.59 6.60
N PRO A 52 -12.64 8.49 7.71
CA PRO A 52 -13.14 7.20 8.19
C PRO A 52 -13.96 6.43 7.16
N SER A 53 -14.73 7.13 6.33
CA SER A 53 -15.56 6.48 5.29
C SER A 53 -14.74 5.77 4.23
N THR A 54 -13.46 6.09 4.09
CA THR A 54 -12.55 5.42 3.15
C THR A 54 -11.69 4.39 3.88
N ILE A 55 -11.11 4.77 5.01
CA ILE A 55 -10.10 3.95 5.70
C ILE A 55 -10.72 2.74 6.40
N TYR A 56 -11.83 2.90 7.13
CA TYR A 56 -12.40 1.78 7.87
C TYR A 56 -12.95 0.66 6.97
N PRO A 57 -13.66 0.96 5.87
CA PRO A 57 -14.02 -0.11 4.93
C PRO A 57 -12.84 -0.84 4.35
N LEU A 58 -11.74 -0.12 4.08
CA LEU A 58 -10.52 -0.72 3.55
C LEU A 58 -9.87 -1.64 4.58
N LEU A 59 -9.78 -1.21 5.84
CA LEU A 59 -9.29 -2.05 6.93
C LEU A 59 -10.15 -3.30 7.10
N GLY A 60 -11.47 -3.15 7.01
CA GLY A 60 -12.39 -4.28 7.08
C GLY A 60 -12.18 -5.28 5.95
N MET A 61 -11.92 -4.79 4.75
CA MET A 61 -11.62 -5.65 3.61
C MET A 61 -10.29 -6.39 3.80
N LEU A 62 -9.25 -5.69 4.26
CA LEU A 62 -7.95 -6.30 4.53
C LEU A 62 -8.04 -7.35 5.63
N GLU A 63 -8.86 -7.09 6.64
CA GLU A 63 -9.10 -8.06 7.72
C GLU A 63 -9.85 -9.29 7.20
N LYS A 64 -10.87 -9.08 6.41
CA LYS A 64 -11.66 -10.16 5.82
C LYS A 64 -10.79 -11.07 4.94
N LYS A 65 -9.83 -10.49 4.23
CA LYS A 65 -8.90 -11.25 3.38
C LYS A 65 -7.74 -11.87 4.17
N GLY A 66 -7.63 -11.59 5.45
CA GLY A 66 -6.59 -12.18 6.29
C GLY A 66 -5.26 -11.46 6.28
N PHE A 67 -5.18 -10.27 5.71
CA PHE A 67 -3.93 -9.51 5.64
C PHE A 67 -3.67 -8.69 6.89
N VAL A 68 -4.71 -8.35 7.62
CA VAL A 68 -4.60 -7.73 8.94
C VAL A 68 -5.54 -8.43 9.90
N LYS A 69 -5.27 -8.30 11.19
CA LYS A 69 -6.17 -8.74 12.25
C LYS A 69 -6.35 -7.60 13.24
N SER A 70 -7.45 -7.61 13.97
CA SER A 70 -7.75 -6.56 14.91
C SER A 70 -8.05 -7.12 16.29
N GLU A 71 -7.73 -6.33 17.30
CA GLU A 71 -8.01 -6.65 18.69
C GLU A 71 -8.48 -5.38 19.39
N TRP A 72 -9.44 -5.54 20.29
CA TRP A 72 -9.90 -4.42 21.09
C TRP A 72 -8.90 -4.14 22.22
N ASN A 73 -8.44 -2.90 22.31
CA ASN A 73 -7.64 -2.44 23.44
C ASN A 73 -8.59 -1.85 24.47
N MET A 74 -8.79 -2.57 25.56
CA MET A 74 -9.71 -2.20 26.63
C MET A 74 -9.02 -1.45 27.77
N SER A 75 -7.71 -1.21 27.66
CA SER A 75 -6.92 -0.57 28.74
C SER A 75 -7.13 0.91 28.86
N THR A 76 -7.84 1.55 27.93
CA THR A 76 -8.15 2.97 27.94
C THR A 76 -9.63 3.19 28.24
N GLU A 77 -10.00 4.42 28.66
CA GLU A 77 -11.39 4.78 28.91
C GLU A 77 -12.29 4.54 27.71
N ARG A 78 -11.75 4.72 26.51
CA ARG A 78 -12.46 4.43 25.26
C ARG A 78 -11.80 3.23 24.61
N PRO A 79 -12.48 2.08 24.57
CA PRO A 79 -11.95 0.92 23.85
C PRO A 79 -11.66 1.26 22.40
N ARG A 80 -10.50 0.86 21.91
CA ARG A 80 -10.07 1.11 20.53
C ARG A 80 -9.70 -0.20 19.87
N LYS A 81 -10.08 -0.32 18.61
CA LYS A 81 -9.73 -1.47 17.80
C LYS A 81 -8.35 -1.23 17.19
N VAL A 82 -7.40 -2.09 17.54
CA VAL A 82 -6.02 -2.00 17.07
C VAL A 82 -5.80 -3.04 16.00
N TYR A 83 -5.25 -2.61 14.88
CA TYR A 83 -4.97 -3.47 13.73
C TYR A 83 -3.51 -3.86 13.71
N LYS A 84 -3.26 -5.11 13.35
CA LYS A 84 -1.92 -5.69 13.23
C LYS A 84 -1.76 -6.35 11.87
N LEU A 85 -0.55 -6.28 11.34
CA LEU A 85 -0.20 -7.00 10.13
C LEU A 85 -0.09 -8.49 10.43
N THR A 86 -0.67 -9.32 9.56
CA THR A 86 -0.49 -10.78 9.62
C THR A 86 0.72 -11.19 8.78
N THR A 87 1.10 -12.46 8.85
CA THR A 87 2.15 -13.01 7.98
C THR A 87 1.77 -12.88 6.51
N GLU A 88 0.51 -13.17 6.20
CA GLU A 88 -0.03 -13.00 4.84
C GLU A 88 0.00 -11.55 4.41
N GLY A 89 -0.30 -10.63 5.34
CA GLY A 89 -0.21 -9.20 5.09
C GLY A 89 1.22 -8.75 4.80
N GLN A 90 2.19 -9.28 5.51
CA GLN A 90 3.61 -8.98 5.26
C GLN A 90 4.02 -9.43 3.86
N ASN A 91 3.55 -10.59 3.43
CA ASN A 91 3.87 -11.08 2.09
C ASN A 91 3.20 -10.25 1.01
N LEU A 92 1.96 -9.85 1.24
CA LEU A 92 1.28 -8.93 0.33
C LEU A 92 2.04 -7.61 0.22
N LEU A 93 2.50 -7.09 1.36
CA LEU A 93 3.30 -5.86 1.39
C LEU A 93 4.57 -6.01 0.56
N ASN A 94 5.33 -7.08 0.79
CA ASN A 94 6.57 -7.34 0.05
C ASN A 94 6.32 -7.44 -1.46
N PHE A 95 5.31 -8.18 -1.85
CA PHE A 95 4.94 -8.35 -3.26
C PHE A 95 4.51 -7.02 -3.87
N THR A 96 3.72 -6.24 -3.14
CA THR A 96 3.21 -4.95 -3.63
C THR A 96 4.35 -3.94 -3.78
N GLU A 97 5.28 -3.91 -2.83
CA GLU A 97 6.46 -3.04 -2.93
C GLU A 97 7.30 -3.37 -4.16
N ASP A 98 7.53 -4.65 -4.41
CA ASP A 98 8.28 -5.08 -5.59
C ASP A 98 7.56 -4.74 -6.88
N SER A 99 6.24 -4.93 -6.90
CA SER A 99 5.41 -4.59 -8.05
C SER A 99 5.44 -3.09 -8.33
N LEU A 100 5.34 -2.29 -7.28
CA LEU A 100 5.40 -0.83 -7.40
C LEU A 100 6.76 -0.39 -7.94
N ASN A 101 7.84 -0.94 -7.42
CA ASN A 101 9.20 -0.62 -7.90
C ASN A 101 9.36 -0.97 -9.37
N PHE A 102 8.83 -2.11 -9.78
CA PHE A 102 8.86 -2.54 -11.19
C PHE A 102 8.07 -1.56 -12.07
N ILE A 103 6.85 -1.21 -11.67
CA ILE A 103 5.99 -0.28 -12.41
C ILE A 103 6.66 1.10 -12.51
N CYS A 104 7.20 1.60 -11.40
CA CYS A 104 7.86 2.91 -11.37
C CYS A 104 9.08 2.95 -12.28
N ARG A 105 9.86 1.86 -12.32
CA ARG A 105 11.00 1.78 -13.25
C ARG A 105 10.56 1.86 -14.69
N LYS A 106 9.48 1.15 -15.04
CA LYS A 106 8.94 1.16 -16.40
C LYS A 106 8.42 2.53 -16.80
N ILE A 107 7.61 3.14 -15.96
CA ILE A 107 7.03 4.46 -16.22
C ILE A 107 8.10 5.55 -16.19
N GLY A 108 9.04 5.46 -15.24
CA GLY A 108 10.14 6.42 -15.11
C GLY A 108 11.19 6.31 -16.20
N ASN A 109 11.14 5.28 -17.03
CA ASN A 109 12.08 5.05 -18.13
C ASN A 109 11.29 4.73 -19.39
N PRO A 110 10.91 5.75 -20.18
CA PRO A 110 10.11 5.55 -21.40
C PRO A 110 10.72 4.58 -22.39
N GLY A 111 12.05 4.46 -22.43
CA GLY A 111 12.72 3.51 -23.30
C GLY A 111 12.35 2.07 -22.99
N LEU A 112 12.33 1.70 -21.71
CA LEU A 112 11.95 0.36 -21.28
C LEU A 112 10.50 0.03 -21.65
N LEU A 113 9.59 0.97 -21.45
CA LEU A 113 8.20 0.79 -21.79
C LEU A 113 8.02 0.62 -23.31
N LYS A 114 8.75 1.40 -24.07
CA LYS A 114 8.73 1.34 -25.54
C LYS A 114 9.24 0.00 -26.06
N ASP A 115 10.28 -0.52 -25.46
CA ASP A 115 10.85 -1.82 -25.81
C ASP A 115 9.82 -2.94 -25.61
N ASP A 116 9.10 -2.90 -24.51
CA ASP A 116 8.05 -3.88 -24.24
C ASP A 116 6.92 -3.81 -25.29
N LEU A 117 6.54 -2.60 -25.69
CA LEU A 117 5.50 -2.41 -26.70
C LEU A 117 5.92 -2.90 -28.08
N ASN A 118 7.21 -2.86 -28.39
CA ASN A 118 7.75 -3.32 -29.67
C ASN A 118 8.05 -4.83 -29.68
N GLY A 119 7.67 -5.55 -28.63
CA GLY A 119 7.92 -6.96 -28.54
C GLY A 119 9.38 -7.32 -28.26
N GLU A 120 10.18 -6.37 -27.89
CA GLU A 120 11.53 -6.61 -27.46
C GLU A 120 11.51 -7.15 -26.02
N ARG A 121 12.56 -7.89 -25.70
CA ARG A 121 12.61 -8.59 -24.40
C ARG A 121 12.49 -7.66 -23.23
N VAL A 122 11.51 -7.95 -22.37
CA VAL A 122 11.52 -7.45 -21.00
C VAL A 122 12.89 -7.81 -20.39
N PRO A 123 13.56 -6.87 -19.71
CA PRO A 123 14.81 -7.19 -19.04
C PRO A 123 14.64 -8.45 -18.21
N HIS A 124 15.47 -9.44 -18.46
CA HIS A 124 15.39 -10.75 -17.81
C HIS A 124 15.45 -10.68 -16.30
N THR A 125 15.83 -9.55 -15.76
CA THR A 125 16.05 -9.36 -14.32
C THR A 125 14.83 -8.94 -13.55
N ALA A 126 13.79 -8.38 -14.21
CA ALA A 126 12.66 -7.79 -13.49
C ALA A 126 11.64 -8.84 -13.02
N LEU A 127 11.04 -9.60 -13.95
CA LEU A 127 10.03 -10.60 -13.59
C LEU A 127 10.61 -11.78 -12.79
N PRO A 128 11.76 -12.36 -13.18
CA PRO A 128 12.37 -13.41 -12.38
C PRO A 128 12.72 -12.95 -10.96
N HIS A 129 13.13 -11.69 -10.81
CA HIS A 129 13.42 -11.14 -9.49
C HIS A 129 12.17 -11.07 -8.61
N LEU A 130 11.06 -10.59 -9.17
CA LEU A 130 9.79 -10.51 -8.45
C LEU A 130 9.29 -11.89 -8.05
N LEU A 131 9.34 -12.85 -8.99
CA LEU A 131 8.93 -14.23 -8.72
C LEU A 131 9.82 -14.89 -7.66
N ARG A 132 11.12 -14.66 -7.74
CA ARG A 132 12.07 -15.17 -6.75
C ARG A 132 11.77 -14.63 -5.36
N LYS A 133 11.46 -13.35 -5.27
CA LYS A 133 11.15 -12.73 -3.99
C LYS A 133 9.86 -13.27 -3.39
N LEU A 134 8.88 -13.58 -4.22
CA LEU A 134 7.65 -14.26 -3.77
C LEU A 134 7.96 -15.64 -3.20
N GLU A 135 8.85 -16.39 -3.84
CA GLU A 135 9.25 -17.71 -3.37
C GLU A 135 10.01 -17.62 -2.05
N GLU A 136 10.87 -16.61 -1.89
CA GLU A 136 11.61 -16.39 -0.66
C GLU A 136 10.69 -16.04 0.51
N THR A 137 9.55 -15.40 0.25
CA THR A 137 8.60 -15.05 1.30
C THR A 137 7.66 -16.18 1.68
N LYS A 138 7.44 -17.15 0.80
CA LYS A 138 6.58 -18.30 1.06
C LYS A 138 6.96 -19.12 2.30
N PRO A 139 8.23 -19.41 2.55
CA PRO A 139 8.61 -20.24 3.68
C PRO A 139 8.40 -19.59 5.04
N LEU A 140 8.05 -18.34 5.10
CA LEU A 140 7.81 -17.62 6.34
C LEU A 140 6.41 -17.86 6.90
N PHE A 141 5.61 -18.68 6.24
CA PHE A 141 4.24 -18.98 6.63
C PHE A 141 4.09 -20.27 7.39
#